data_565170bc83c20927b08d8d126fda3c28
#
_entry.id   565170bc83c20927b08d8d126fda3c28
#
_cell.length_a   1.000
_cell.length_b   1.000
_cell.length_c   1.000
_cell.angle_alpha   90.00
_cell.angle_beta   90.00
_cell.angle_gamma   90.00
#
_symmetry.space_group_name_H-M   'P 1'
#
loop_
_entity.id
_entity.type
_entity.pdbx_description
1 polymer ?
#
loop_
_entity_poly.entity_id
_entity_poly.type
_entity_poly.pdbx_seq_one_letter_code
_entity_poly.pdbx_strand_id
1 'polypeptide(L)'
;TMPSYMDVKIIEADEQRCERLNSILENDKALVINGDGRDLSLLIEEGIKNTQAFVALTGNAETNILACLTAKRMGVRKTVAMVENIDYVSMAESLDIGTIINKKSIAASHIYQMMLDANVHNVRFLMTANADVAEFIPSEGSKVHKNPLKTSDCLRV
;
A
#
# COMPACT_ATOMS: atom_id res chain seq x y z
N THR A 1 -5.93 12.66 10.75
CA THR A 1 -4.76 13.46 11.21
C THR A 1 -3.50 12.63 11.02
N MET A 2 -2.50 13.22 10.35
CA MET A 2 -1.21 12.57 10.17
C MET A 2 -0.42 12.55 11.49
N PRO A 3 0.40 11.50 11.75
CA PRO A 3 1.24 11.48 12.93
C PRO A 3 2.21 12.65 12.95
N SER A 4 2.41 13.28 14.10
CA SER A 4 3.24 14.48 14.26
C SER A 4 4.74 14.31 13.92
N TYR A 5 5.19 13.05 13.77
CA TYR A 5 6.56 12.68 13.43
C TYR A 5 6.79 12.48 11.92
N MET A 6 5.77 12.65 11.09
CA MET A 6 5.87 12.48 9.64
C MET A 6 5.80 13.85 8.94
N ASP A 7 6.76 14.11 8.08
CA ASP A 7 6.70 15.20 7.12
C ASP A 7 6.26 14.60 5.77
N VAL A 8 5.19 15.11 5.21
CA VAL A 8 4.57 14.58 3.99
C VAL A 8 4.60 15.65 2.89
N LYS A 9 5.04 15.24 1.70
CA LYS A 9 4.92 16.04 0.48
C LYS A 9 3.93 15.35 -0.45
N ILE A 10 2.98 16.11 -0.97
CA ILE A 10 1.98 15.64 -1.92
C ILE A 10 2.22 16.37 -3.24
N ILE A 11 2.48 15.62 -4.30
CA ILE A 11 2.63 16.16 -5.65
C ILE A 11 1.35 15.85 -6.42
N GLU A 12 0.65 16.87 -6.86
CA GLU A 12 -0.60 16.78 -7.63
C GLU A 12 -0.51 17.68 -8.87
N ALA A 13 -0.87 17.12 -10.01
CA ALA A 13 -0.78 17.84 -11.29
C ALA A 13 -1.95 18.81 -11.52
N ASP A 14 -3.10 18.55 -10.90
CA ASP A 14 -4.29 19.37 -11.01
C ASP A 14 -4.27 20.52 -10.00
N GLU A 15 -4.20 21.75 -10.48
CA GLU A 15 -4.13 22.96 -9.65
C GLU A 15 -5.35 23.09 -8.71
N GLN A 16 -6.55 22.81 -9.19
CA GLN A 16 -7.76 22.92 -8.39
C GLN A 16 -7.78 21.85 -7.26
N ARG A 17 -7.17 20.68 -7.50
CA ARG A 17 -7.00 19.67 -6.46
C ARG A 17 -5.95 20.09 -5.45
N CYS A 18 -4.87 20.74 -5.89
CA CYS A 18 -3.87 21.30 -4.98
C CYS A 18 -4.49 22.31 -4.01
N GLU A 19 -5.31 23.24 -4.50
CA GLU A 19 -6.01 24.22 -3.66
C GLU A 19 -6.93 23.54 -2.64
N ARG A 20 -7.71 22.53 -3.08
CA ARG A 20 -8.56 21.76 -2.17
C ARG A 20 -7.77 20.98 -1.13
N LEU A 21 -6.66 20.38 -1.50
CA LEU A 21 -5.80 19.65 -0.58
C LEU A 21 -5.19 20.62 0.45
N ASN A 22 -4.73 21.77 0.01
CA ASN A 22 -4.21 22.81 0.93
C ASN A 22 -5.27 23.23 1.96
N SER A 23 -6.51 23.44 1.53
CA SER A 23 -7.60 23.82 2.46
C SER A 23 -7.95 22.72 3.48
N ILE A 24 -7.81 21.45 3.10
CA ILE A 24 -8.08 20.31 3.98
C ILE A 24 -6.93 20.06 4.95
N LEU A 25 -5.69 20.31 4.50
CA LEU A 25 -4.46 19.98 5.22
C LEU A 25 -3.86 21.18 5.96
N GLU A 26 -4.59 22.28 6.08
CA GLU A 26 -4.12 23.55 6.64
C GLU A 26 -3.48 23.42 8.05
N ASN A 27 -3.90 22.40 8.81
CA ASN A 27 -3.39 22.12 10.16
C ASN A 27 -2.44 20.91 10.23
N ASP A 28 -2.14 20.27 9.10
CA ASP A 28 -1.27 19.10 9.04
C ASP A 28 0.12 19.47 8.53
N LYS A 29 1.14 18.73 8.94
CA LYS A 29 2.52 18.86 8.42
C LYS A 29 2.64 18.26 7.02
N ALA A 30 1.79 18.69 6.10
CA ALA A 30 1.80 18.27 4.73
C ALA A 30 2.01 19.47 3.80
N LEU A 31 2.94 19.35 2.88
CA LEU A 31 3.21 20.31 1.83
C LEU A 31 2.61 19.82 0.53
N VAL A 32 1.73 20.60 -0.08
CA VAL A 32 1.16 20.29 -1.40
C VAL A 32 1.91 21.06 -2.47
N ILE A 33 2.39 20.35 -3.48
CA ILE A 33 3.20 20.86 -4.58
C ILE A 33 2.42 20.61 -5.87
N ASN A 34 2.17 21.66 -6.64
CA ASN A 34 1.60 21.51 -7.97
C ASN A 34 2.68 21.11 -8.96
N GLY A 35 2.51 19.94 -9.59
CA GLY A 35 3.48 19.43 -10.55
C GLY A 35 3.21 18.01 -10.98
N ASP A 36 3.98 17.55 -11.96
CA ASP A 36 3.91 16.16 -12.44
C ASP A 36 4.84 15.27 -11.60
N GLY A 37 4.26 14.29 -10.90
CA GLY A 37 5.01 13.32 -10.11
C GLY A 37 5.95 12.39 -10.91
N ARG A 38 5.96 12.51 -12.25
CA ARG A 38 6.91 11.82 -13.14
C ARG A 38 8.12 12.70 -13.48
N ASP A 39 8.04 14.00 -13.19
CA ASP A 39 9.15 14.92 -13.46
C ASP A 39 10.30 14.67 -12.49
N LEU A 40 11.38 14.11 -13.05
CA LEU A 40 12.57 13.79 -12.26
C LEU A 40 13.23 15.05 -11.67
N SER A 41 13.20 16.16 -12.37
CA SER A 41 13.78 17.41 -11.90
C SER A 41 13.03 17.90 -10.65
N LEU A 42 11.71 17.93 -10.71
CA LEU A 42 10.85 18.25 -9.57
C LEU A 42 11.11 17.30 -8.39
N LEU A 43 11.16 16.00 -8.63
CA LEU A 43 11.42 15.02 -7.58
C LEU A 43 12.79 15.23 -6.91
N ILE A 44 13.81 15.61 -7.68
CA ILE A 44 15.15 15.89 -7.16
C ILE A 44 15.15 17.19 -6.33
N GLU A 45 14.52 18.25 -6.83
CA GLU A 45 14.38 19.54 -6.12
C GLU A 45 13.66 19.35 -4.80
N GLU A 46 12.61 18.51 -4.79
CA GLU A 46 11.84 18.19 -3.59
C GLU A 46 12.50 17.18 -2.65
N GLY A 47 13.69 16.73 -2.98
CA GLY A 47 14.54 15.95 -2.08
C GLY A 47 14.22 14.45 -2.06
N ILE A 48 13.82 13.85 -3.18
CA ILE A 48 13.48 12.42 -3.27
C ILE A 48 14.60 11.51 -2.73
N LYS A 49 15.87 11.90 -2.86
CA LYS A 49 17.03 11.13 -2.38
C LYS A 49 17.04 10.94 -0.86
N ASN A 50 16.40 11.86 -0.13
CA ASN A 50 16.32 11.84 1.32
C ASN A 50 14.95 11.30 1.81
N THR A 51 14.08 10.92 0.88
CA THR A 51 12.74 10.44 1.19
C THR A 51 12.78 8.99 1.67
N GLN A 52 12.12 8.70 2.78
CA GLN A 52 12.06 7.36 3.35
C GLN A 52 11.08 6.44 2.64
N ALA A 53 9.96 7.01 2.17
CA ALA A 53 8.92 6.27 1.49
C ALA A 53 8.31 7.12 0.36
N PHE A 54 8.02 6.50 -0.77
CA PHE A 54 7.36 7.10 -1.91
C PHE A 54 6.08 6.33 -2.25
N VAL A 55 4.97 7.03 -2.39
CA VAL A 55 3.66 6.42 -2.63
C VAL A 55 3.04 7.03 -3.89
N ALA A 56 2.80 6.22 -4.91
CA ALA A 56 2.19 6.61 -6.16
C ALA A 56 0.73 6.14 -6.24
N LEU A 57 -0.21 7.11 -6.21
CA LEU A 57 -1.66 6.89 -6.13
C LEU A 57 -2.43 7.56 -7.26
N THR A 58 -1.82 7.80 -8.41
CA THR A 58 -2.53 8.38 -9.56
C THR A 58 -3.58 7.40 -10.12
N GLY A 59 -4.47 7.89 -10.96
CA GLY A 59 -5.47 7.04 -11.64
C GLY A 59 -4.88 6.13 -12.73
N ASN A 60 -3.58 6.21 -13.01
CA ASN A 60 -2.91 5.45 -14.07
C ASN A 60 -1.87 4.50 -13.47
N ALA A 61 -2.06 3.19 -13.67
CA ALA A 61 -1.21 2.15 -13.12
C ALA A 61 0.22 2.20 -13.65
N GLU A 62 0.39 2.45 -14.94
CA GLU A 62 1.69 2.54 -15.61
C GLU A 62 2.50 3.71 -15.04
N THR A 63 1.84 4.85 -14.85
CA THR A 63 2.45 6.03 -14.20
C THR A 63 2.91 5.69 -12.79
N ASN A 64 2.09 5.01 -12.01
CA ASN A 64 2.42 4.63 -10.63
C ASN A 64 3.61 3.66 -10.59
N ILE A 65 3.65 2.67 -11.49
CA ILE A 65 4.75 1.72 -11.61
C ILE A 65 6.06 2.42 -11.96
N LEU A 66 6.03 3.27 -13.00
CA LEU A 66 7.22 3.99 -13.46
C LEU A 66 7.73 4.99 -12.42
N ALA A 67 6.84 5.72 -11.75
CA ALA A 67 7.20 6.63 -10.67
C ALA A 67 7.88 5.90 -9.49
N CYS A 68 7.33 4.76 -9.07
CA CYS A 68 7.93 3.94 -8.03
C CYS A 68 9.29 3.36 -8.45
N LEU A 69 9.43 2.90 -9.70
CA LEU A 69 10.71 2.42 -10.23
C LEU A 69 11.76 3.53 -10.22
N THR A 70 11.38 4.73 -10.63
CA THR A 70 12.24 5.92 -10.60
C THR A 70 12.65 6.26 -9.18
N ALA A 71 11.69 6.34 -8.25
CA ALA A 71 11.96 6.61 -6.84
C ALA A 71 12.94 5.58 -6.23
N LYS A 72 12.76 4.30 -6.55
CA LYS A 72 13.63 3.22 -6.07
C LYS A 72 15.05 3.37 -6.62
N ARG A 73 15.21 3.70 -7.91
CA ARG A 73 16.52 4.01 -8.52
C ARG A 73 17.21 5.22 -7.91
N MET A 74 16.43 6.16 -7.37
CA MET A 74 16.96 7.33 -6.65
C MET A 74 17.31 7.03 -5.19
N GLY A 75 17.12 5.79 -4.72
CA GLY A 75 17.52 5.33 -3.40
C GLY A 75 16.40 5.30 -2.36
N VAL A 76 15.16 5.54 -2.74
CA VAL A 76 14.02 5.42 -1.81
C VAL A 76 13.85 3.96 -1.39
N ARG A 77 13.81 3.72 -0.09
CA ARG A 77 13.77 2.35 0.45
C ARG A 77 12.40 1.68 0.34
N LYS A 78 11.35 2.45 0.55
CA LYS A 78 9.96 1.95 0.56
C LYS A 78 9.18 2.65 -0.55
N THR A 79 8.70 1.88 -1.50
CA THR A 79 7.85 2.37 -2.58
C THR A 79 6.52 1.63 -2.56
N VAL A 80 5.44 2.36 -2.81
CA VAL A 80 4.08 1.81 -2.85
C VAL A 80 3.40 2.31 -4.11
N ALA A 81 2.95 1.39 -4.97
CA ALA A 81 2.25 1.71 -6.20
C ALA A 81 0.80 1.21 -6.15
N MET A 82 -0.13 2.07 -6.51
CA MET A 82 -1.52 1.66 -6.74
C MET A 82 -1.66 1.10 -8.15
N VAL A 83 -2.07 -0.17 -8.25
CA VAL A 83 -2.29 -0.88 -9.52
C VAL A 83 -3.69 -1.48 -9.51
N GLU A 84 -4.60 -0.91 -10.31
CA GLU A 84 -6.00 -1.36 -10.32
C GLU A 84 -6.23 -2.56 -11.26
N ASN A 85 -5.44 -2.69 -12.32
CA ASN A 85 -5.52 -3.82 -13.23
C ASN A 85 -4.71 -5.00 -12.69
N ILE A 86 -5.39 -6.13 -12.47
CA ILE A 86 -4.77 -7.36 -11.95
C ILE A 86 -3.70 -7.89 -12.90
N ASP A 87 -3.86 -7.73 -14.21
CA ASP A 87 -2.89 -8.20 -15.19
C ASP A 87 -1.51 -7.50 -15.04
N TYR A 88 -1.52 -6.27 -14.55
CA TYR A 88 -0.27 -5.53 -14.29
C TYR A 88 0.37 -5.85 -12.94
N VAL A 89 -0.33 -6.50 -12.03
CA VAL A 89 0.20 -6.82 -10.70
C VAL A 89 1.40 -7.75 -10.81
N SER A 90 1.27 -8.85 -11.56
CA SER A 90 2.35 -9.83 -11.76
C SER A 90 3.58 -9.20 -12.42
N MET A 91 3.36 -8.32 -13.41
CA MET A 91 4.44 -7.58 -14.06
C MET A 91 5.12 -6.61 -13.07
N ALA A 92 4.33 -5.87 -12.32
CA ALA A 92 4.84 -4.90 -11.34
C ALA A 92 5.64 -5.59 -10.22
N GLU A 93 5.20 -6.75 -9.76
CA GLU A 93 5.95 -7.57 -8.79
C GLU A 93 7.29 -8.05 -9.36
N SER A 94 7.33 -8.46 -10.64
CA SER A 94 8.58 -8.88 -11.30
C SER A 94 9.61 -7.75 -11.44
N LEU A 95 9.16 -6.50 -11.47
CA LEU A 95 10.01 -5.31 -11.54
C LEU A 95 10.56 -4.88 -10.17
N ASP A 96 10.19 -5.57 -9.10
CA ASP A 96 10.61 -5.24 -7.73
C ASP A 96 10.40 -3.75 -7.38
N ILE A 97 9.25 -3.21 -7.77
CA ILE A 97 8.92 -1.79 -7.54
C ILE A 97 8.54 -1.47 -6.09
N GLY A 98 8.47 -2.46 -5.22
CA GLY A 98 8.04 -2.35 -3.84
C GLY A 98 6.64 -2.92 -3.61
N THR A 99 5.88 -2.32 -2.69
CA THR A 99 4.54 -2.81 -2.36
C THR A 99 3.52 -2.37 -3.41
N ILE A 100 2.69 -3.31 -3.82
CA ILE A 100 1.57 -3.03 -4.72
C ILE A 100 0.28 -3.04 -3.93
N ILE A 101 -0.56 -2.04 -4.14
CA ILE A 101 -1.90 -1.97 -3.58
C ILE A 101 -2.95 -1.99 -4.70
N ASN A 102 -3.99 -2.77 -4.49
CA ASN A 102 -5.15 -2.84 -5.38
C ASN A 102 -6.41 -2.57 -4.56
N LYS A 103 -7.15 -1.52 -4.92
CA LYS A 103 -8.35 -1.11 -4.18
C LYS A 103 -9.41 -2.20 -4.13
N LYS A 104 -9.59 -2.94 -5.24
CA LYS A 104 -10.61 -4.01 -5.32
C LYS A 104 -10.26 -5.16 -4.38
N SER A 105 -8.99 -5.54 -4.32
CA SER A 105 -8.53 -6.61 -3.41
C SER A 105 -8.62 -6.19 -1.95
N ILE A 106 -8.30 -4.95 -1.63
CA ILE A 106 -8.47 -4.41 -0.27
C ILE A 106 -9.95 -4.43 0.13
N ALA A 107 -10.84 -3.94 -0.76
CA ALA A 107 -12.27 -3.95 -0.50
C ALA A 107 -12.82 -5.38 -0.35
N ALA A 108 -12.42 -6.31 -1.23
CA ALA A 108 -12.80 -7.70 -1.16
C ALA A 108 -12.33 -8.36 0.15
N SER A 109 -11.09 -8.13 0.56
CA SER A 109 -10.56 -8.62 1.84
C SER A 109 -11.36 -8.10 3.02
N HIS A 110 -11.74 -6.83 2.99
CA HIS A 110 -12.55 -6.23 4.06
C HIS A 110 -13.96 -6.79 4.12
N ILE A 111 -14.63 -6.94 2.96
CA ILE A 111 -15.96 -7.56 2.87
C ILE A 111 -15.90 -9.00 3.37
N TYR A 112 -14.90 -9.77 2.94
CA TYR A 112 -14.73 -11.16 3.36
C TYR A 112 -14.49 -11.26 4.86
N GLN A 113 -13.68 -10.37 5.43
CA GLN A 113 -13.47 -10.27 6.88
C GLN A 113 -14.78 -9.98 7.64
N MET A 114 -15.65 -9.13 7.09
CA MET A 114 -16.97 -8.85 7.68
C MET A 114 -17.93 -10.04 7.63
N MET A 115 -17.77 -10.92 6.63
CA MET A 115 -18.59 -12.15 6.48
C MET A 115 -18.09 -13.30 7.36
N LEU A 116 -16.82 -13.30 7.73
CA LEU A 116 -16.26 -14.29 8.63
C LEU A 116 -16.63 -13.94 10.08
N ASP A 117 -16.83 -14.98 10.89
CA ASP A 117 -17.23 -14.84 12.29
C ASP A 117 -16.21 -14.01 13.09
N ALA A 118 -16.62 -13.45 14.23
CA ALA A 118 -15.89 -12.46 15.04
C ALA A 118 -14.45 -12.84 15.48
N ASN A 119 -14.00 -14.06 15.18
CA ASN A 119 -12.68 -14.57 15.55
C ASN A 119 -11.60 -14.37 14.46
N VAL A 120 -11.93 -13.71 13.33
CA VAL A 120 -10.98 -13.45 12.25
C VAL A 120 -10.49 -12.00 12.34
N HIS A 121 -9.21 -11.82 12.62
CA HIS A 121 -8.62 -10.50 12.77
C HIS A 121 -8.16 -9.88 11.46
N ASN A 122 -7.67 -10.69 10.54
CA ASN A 122 -7.12 -10.16 9.29
C ASN A 122 -7.23 -11.22 8.19
N VAL A 123 -7.58 -10.79 6.98
CA VAL A 123 -7.59 -11.62 5.79
C VAL A 123 -6.84 -10.89 4.68
N ARG A 124 -5.91 -11.57 4.02
CA ARG A 124 -5.19 -11.04 2.85
C ARG A 124 -5.24 -12.02 1.71
N PHE A 125 -5.73 -11.56 0.59
CA PHE A 125 -5.65 -12.29 -0.68
C PHE A 125 -4.26 -12.11 -1.28
N LEU A 126 -3.56 -13.21 -1.54
CA LEU A 126 -2.29 -13.21 -2.25
C LEU A 126 -2.59 -13.34 -3.75
N MET A 127 -2.60 -12.22 -4.46
CA MET A 127 -3.05 -12.15 -5.86
C MET A 127 -2.21 -12.99 -6.83
N THR A 128 -0.96 -13.26 -6.51
CA THR A 128 -0.02 -14.05 -7.34
C THR A 128 0.14 -15.50 -6.91
N ALA A 129 -0.28 -15.84 -5.72
CA ALA A 129 -0.36 -17.21 -5.25
C ALA A 129 -1.86 -17.56 -5.11
N ASN A 130 -2.30 -18.71 -5.65
CA ASN A 130 -3.66 -19.22 -5.43
C ASN A 130 -3.83 -19.61 -3.95
N ALA A 131 -3.63 -18.66 -3.05
CA ALA A 131 -3.66 -18.85 -1.61
C ALA A 131 -4.09 -17.58 -0.90
N ASP A 132 -4.79 -17.74 0.20
CA ASP A 132 -5.21 -16.65 1.08
C ASP A 132 -4.57 -16.83 2.45
N VAL A 133 -4.29 -15.70 3.10
CA VAL A 133 -3.76 -15.70 4.46
C VAL A 133 -4.82 -15.11 5.39
N ALA A 134 -5.19 -15.87 6.41
CA ALA A 134 -6.12 -15.40 7.43
C ALA A 134 -5.50 -15.56 8.82
N GLU A 135 -5.68 -14.55 9.65
CA GLU A 135 -5.26 -14.51 11.05
C GLU A 135 -6.47 -14.76 11.94
N PHE A 136 -6.42 -15.84 12.70
CA PHE A 136 -7.50 -16.22 13.60
C PHE A 136 -7.07 -16.13 15.05
N ILE A 137 -7.97 -15.67 15.92
CA ILE A 137 -7.84 -15.89 17.36
C ILE A 137 -8.51 -17.22 17.70
N PRO A 138 -7.75 -18.24 18.13
CA PRO A 138 -8.33 -19.52 18.50
C PRO A 138 -9.23 -19.38 19.75
N SER A 139 -10.42 -19.92 19.69
CA SER A 139 -11.34 -19.96 20.84
C SER A 139 -10.77 -20.84 21.96
N GLU A 140 -11.08 -20.49 23.20
CA GLU A 140 -10.71 -21.27 24.38
C GLU A 140 -11.27 -22.71 24.23
N GLY A 141 -10.40 -23.72 24.36
CA GLY A 141 -10.77 -25.13 24.16
C GLY A 141 -10.64 -25.67 22.73
N SER A 142 -10.26 -24.86 21.74
CA SER A 142 -9.96 -25.33 20.39
C SER A 142 -8.80 -26.34 20.37
N LYS A 143 -8.77 -27.22 19.35
CA LYS A 143 -7.68 -28.21 19.19
C LYS A 143 -6.31 -27.54 19.05
N VAL A 144 -6.26 -26.36 18.46
CA VAL A 144 -5.01 -25.58 18.28
C VAL A 144 -4.49 -25.06 19.61
N HIS A 145 -5.40 -24.73 20.55
CA HIS A 145 -5.02 -24.24 21.89
C HIS A 145 -4.46 -25.35 22.79
N LYS A 146 -4.81 -26.60 22.54
CA LYS A 146 -4.43 -27.74 23.38
C LYS A 146 -3.07 -28.37 23.00
N ASN A 147 -2.59 -28.13 21.79
CA ASN A 147 -1.38 -28.77 21.28
C ASN A 147 -0.32 -27.70 20.93
N PRO A 148 0.97 -27.94 21.30
CA PRO A 148 2.04 -27.04 20.86
C PRO A 148 2.12 -27.03 19.32
N LEU A 149 2.43 -25.88 18.73
CA LEU A 149 2.50 -25.68 17.27
C LEU A 149 3.41 -26.69 16.54
N LYS A 150 4.39 -27.28 17.23
CA LYS A 150 5.27 -28.33 16.68
C LYS A 150 4.61 -29.68 16.45
N THR A 151 3.44 -29.92 17.05
CA THR A 151 2.71 -31.19 16.99
C THR A 151 1.33 -31.04 16.36
N SER A 152 0.91 -29.83 16.06
CA SER A 152 -0.29 -29.60 15.27
C SER A 152 0.02 -29.93 13.82
N ASP A 153 -0.61 -30.99 13.28
CA ASP A 153 -0.74 -31.14 11.84
C ASP A 153 -1.30 -29.82 11.31
N CYS A 154 -0.49 -29.09 10.54
CA CYS A 154 -0.92 -27.86 9.91
C CYS A 154 -2.23 -28.12 9.19
N LEU A 155 -3.26 -27.40 9.58
CA LEU A 155 -4.57 -27.44 8.95
C LEU A 155 -4.38 -27.32 7.42
N ARG A 156 -4.50 -28.44 6.71
CA ARG A 156 -4.81 -28.43 5.29
C ARG A 156 -6.29 -28.05 5.18
N VAL A 157 -6.55 -26.82 4.78
CA VAL A 157 -7.85 -26.37 4.31
C VAL A 157 -8.01 -26.80 2.86
#